data_72ae7f9301c12d6ed380d152d695c5f4
#
_entry.id   72ae7f9301c12d6ed380d152d695c5f4
#
_cell.length_a   1.000
_cell.length_b   1.000
_cell.length_c   1.000
_cell.angle_alpha   90.00
_cell.angle_beta   90.00
_cell.angle_gamma   90.00
#
_symmetry.space_group_name_H-M   'P 1'
#
loop_
_entity.id
_entity.type
_entity.pdbx_description
1 polymer ?
#
loop_
_entity_poly.entity_id
_entity_poly.type
_entity_poly.pdbx_seq_one_letter_code
_entity_poly.pdbx_strand_id
1 'polypeptide(L)'
;MMTRTKFVMLLTAAAFAAGFALAQTTSKTAREPQFENAEVKVWKSVVLPNDPLPLHRHEHPRVIIALAGGTMKIQDDSGQSEIHQWQSGKAYWLPSNPPGTLHQDINIGEKPIEVIVVELQNAK
;
A
#
# COMPACT_ATOMS: atom_id res chain seq x y z
N MET A 1 59.82 47.77 14.78
CA MET A 1 58.34 47.81 14.96
C MET A 1 57.76 46.62 14.21
N MET A 2 57.40 45.52 14.92
CA MET A 2 56.86 44.32 14.28
C MET A 2 55.34 44.42 14.36
N THR A 3 54.66 44.55 13.20
CA THR A 3 53.20 44.50 13.08
C THR A 3 52.75 43.03 13.13
N ARG A 4 52.08 42.68 14.19
CA ARG A 4 51.44 41.36 14.34
C ARG A 4 50.15 41.37 13.50
N THR A 5 50.16 40.72 12.37
CA THR A 5 48.96 40.41 11.58
C THR A 5 48.15 39.34 12.32
N LYS A 6 47.01 39.72 12.87
CA LYS A 6 46.07 38.78 13.45
C LYS A 6 45.34 38.04 12.34
N PHE A 7 45.65 36.77 12.18
CA PHE A 7 44.88 35.88 11.31
C PHE A 7 43.55 35.55 11.98
N VAL A 8 42.49 36.13 11.49
CA VAL A 8 41.13 35.77 11.91
C VAL A 8 40.72 34.52 11.13
N MET A 9 40.75 33.36 11.77
CA MET A 9 40.28 32.14 11.21
C MET A 9 38.74 32.15 11.27
N LEU A 10 38.11 32.37 10.11
CA LEU A 10 36.66 32.26 9.96
C LEU A 10 36.31 30.78 9.97
N LEU A 11 35.81 30.25 11.08
CA LEU A 11 35.20 28.92 11.11
C LEU A 11 33.80 29.02 10.44
N THR A 12 33.73 28.62 9.20
CA THR A 12 32.44 28.38 8.58
C THR A 12 31.90 27.06 9.11
N ALA A 13 30.95 27.13 10.04
CA ALA A 13 30.18 25.98 10.46
C ALA A 13 29.22 25.59 9.31
N ALA A 14 29.55 24.51 8.60
CA ALA A 14 28.62 23.92 7.66
C ALA A 14 27.50 23.26 8.49
N ALA A 15 26.33 23.87 8.51
CA ALA A 15 25.13 23.26 9.08
C ALA A 15 24.66 22.15 8.15
N PHE A 16 24.91 20.88 8.52
CA PHE A 16 24.28 19.73 7.89
C PHE A 16 22.80 19.74 8.31
N ALA A 17 21.92 20.21 7.44
CA ALA A 17 20.49 19.95 7.60
C ALA A 17 20.25 18.49 7.26
N ALA A 18 20.20 17.62 8.28
CA ALA A 18 19.69 16.27 8.13
C ALA A 18 18.18 16.38 7.83
N GLY A 19 17.82 16.35 6.55
CA GLY A 19 16.44 16.24 6.14
C GLY A 19 15.92 14.86 6.52
N PHE A 20 15.17 14.76 7.64
CA PHE A 20 14.36 13.59 7.90
C PHE A 20 13.23 13.59 6.87
N ALA A 21 13.29 12.69 5.88
CA ALA A 21 12.13 12.37 5.07
C ALA A 21 11.11 11.70 6.00
N LEU A 22 10.12 12.47 6.46
CA LEU A 22 8.95 11.92 7.12
C LEU A 22 8.26 11.03 6.08
N ALA A 23 8.29 9.71 6.29
CA ALA A 23 7.48 8.80 5.54
C ALA A 23 6.02 9.25 5.69
N GLN A 24 5.36 9.59 4.58
CA GLN A 24 3.95 9.94 4.60
C GLN A 24 3.19 8.68 5.02
N THR A 25 2.67 8.68 6.25
CA THR A 25 1.76 7.65 6.72
C THR A 25 0.42 7.88 6.03
N THR A 26 -0.07 6.87 5.29
CA THR A 26 -1.41 6.89 4.72
C THR A 26 -2.43 7.02 5.84
N SER A 27 -3.25 8.08 5.80
CA SER A 27 -4.22 8.39 6.86
C SER A 27 -5.58 7.73 6.66
N LYS A 28 -5.82 7.09 5.52
CA LYS A 28 -7.06 6.37 5.19
C LYS A 28 -6.79 5.24 4.20
N THR A 29 -7.70 4.28 4.18
CA THR A 29 -7.71 3.21 3.18
C THR A 29 -7.86 3.80 1.77
N ALA A 30 -7.02 3.34 0.86
CA ALA A 30 -6.98 3.85 -0.51
C ALA A 30 -6.42 2.84 -1.50
N ARG A 31 -6.77 3.04 -2.76
CA ARG A 31 -6.13 2.41 -3.91
C ARG A 31 -5.30 3.45 -4.64
N GLU A 32 -4.06 3.10 -4.92
CA GLU A 32 -3.10 3.94 -5.64
C GLU A 32 -2.81 3.30 -6.99
N PRO A 33 -3.33 3.83 -8.11
CA PRO A 33 -3.03 3.29 -9.44
C PRO A 33 -1.53 3.31 -9.71
N GLN A 34 -1.01 2.23 -10.29
CA GLN A 34 0.40 2.11 -10.68
C GLN A 34 0.54 2.23 -12.19
N PHE A 35 -0.04 1.29 -12.91
CA PHE A 35 -0.12 1.33 -14.38
C PHE A 35 -1.22 0.41 -14.88
N GLU A 36 -1.59 0.60 -16.14
CA GLU A 36 -2.56 -0.22 -16.86
C GLU A 36 -2.14 -0.36 -18.33
N ASN A 37 -2.35 -1.54 -18.87
CA ASN A 37 -2.19 -1.82 -20.29
C ASN A 37 -3.25 -2.83 -20.75
N ALA A 38 -3.15 -3.35 -21.98
CA ALA A 38 -4.13 -4.31 -22.49
C ALA A 38 -4.16 -5.64 -21.74
N GLU A 39 -3.13 -5.99 -21.00
CA GLU A 39 -2.99 -7.28 -20.34
C GLU A 39 -3.28 -7.23 -18.85
N VAL A 40 -2.85 -6.18 -18.17
CA VAL A 40 -2.97 -6.04 -16.71
C VAL A 40 -3.38 -4.63 -16.28
N LYS A 41 -4.07 -4.59 -15.16
CA LYS A 41 -4.30 -3.37 -14.39
C LYS A 41 -3.66 -3.54 -13.02
N VAL A 42 -2.77 -2.63 -12.66
CA VAL A 42 -1.97 -2.74 -11.43
C VAL A 42 -2.22 -1.54 -10.53
N TRP A 43 -2.49 -1.81 -9.27
CA TRP A 43 -2.61 -0.79 -8.23
C TRP A 43 -2.03 -1.29 -6.92
N LYS A 44 -1.74 -0.37 -6.03
CA LYS A 44 -1.41 -0.65 -4.64
C LYS A 44 -2.66 -0.38 -3.80
N SER A 45 -3.02 -1.32 -2.94
CA SER A 45 -4.06 -1.11 -1.92
C SER A 45 -3.41 -0.96 -0.56
N VAL A 46 -3.83 0.04 0.18
CA VAL A 46 -3.51 0.23 1.60
C VAL A 46 -4.81 0.17 2.36
N VAL A 47 -4.95 -0.82 3.25
CA VAL A 47 -6.17 -1.03 4.04
C VAL A 47 -5.85 -0.87 5.52
N LEU A 48 -6.35 0.20 6.09
CA LEU A 48 -6.15 0.50 7.51
C LEU A 48 -7.10 -0.30 8.40
N PRO A 49 -6.71 -0.58 9.66
CA PRO A 49 -7.62 -1.16 10.64
C PRO A 49 -8.91 -0.32 10.77
N ASN A 50 -10.06 -0.99 10.79
CA ASN A 50 -11.38 -0.37 10.94
C ASN A 50 -11.76 0.69 9.87
N ASP A 51 -11.08 0.66 8.74
CA ASP A 51 -11.37 1.55 7.60
C ASP A 51 -11.39 0.70 6.31
N PRO A 52 -12.52 -0.01 6.03
CA PRO A 52 -12.59 -0.97 4.93
C PRO A 52 -12.59 -0.28 3.56
N LEU A 53 -12.13 -1.01 2.54
CA LEU A 53 -12.44 -0.65 1.16
C LEU A 53 -13.94 -0.80 0.95
N PRO A 54 -14.58 0.17 0.26
CA PRO A 54 -16.01 0.10 -0.04
C PRO A 54 -16.39 -1.15 -0.83
N LEU A 55 -17.66 -1.50 -0.84
CA LEU A 55 -18.20 -2.58 -1.66
C LEU A 55 -17.81 -2.40 -3.13
N HIS A 56 -17.21 -3.43 -3.70
CA HIS A 56 -16.74 -3.47 -5.09
C HIS A 56 -16.74 -4.92 -5.59
N ARG A 57 -16.41 -5.11 -6.86
CA ARG A 57 -16.27 -6.45 -7.45
C ARG A 57 -15.06 -6.49 -8.39
N HIS A 58 -14.57 -7.69 -8.62
CA HIS A 58 -13.53 -7.96 -9.61
C HIS A 58 -14.10 -8.90 -10.68
N GLU A 59 -14.16 -8.42 -11.91
CA GLU A 59 -14.61 -9.19 -13.07
C GLU A 59 -13.54 -10.15 -13.61
N HIS A 60 -12.30 -9.93 -13.20
CA HIS A 60 -11.13 -10.68 -13.64
C HIS A 60 -10.38 -11.26 -12.46
N PRO A 61 -9.67 -12.39 -12.66
CA PRO A 61 -8.79 -12.93 -11.64
C PRO A 61 -7.58 -12.01 -11.43
N ARG A 62 -6.97 -12.12 -10.28
CA ARG A 62 -5.87 -11.25 -9.88
C ARG A 62 -4.85 -11.95 -9.01
N VAL A 63 -3.62 -11.44 -9.07
CA VAL A 63 -2.54 -11.78 -8.14
C VAL A 63 -2.46 -10.70 -7.08
N ILE A 64 -2.37 -11.11 -5.83
CA ILE A 64 -2.09 -10.24 -4.68
C ILE A 64 -0.65 -10.48 -4.26
N ILE A 65 0.14 -9.43 -4.16
CA ILE A 65 1.50 -9.46 -3.63
C ILE A 65 1.52 -8.67 -2.34
N ALA A 66 1.72 -9.35 -1.22
CA ALA A 66 1.72 -8.69 0.09
C ALA A 66 3.06 -7.98 0.31
N LEU A 67 3.02 -6.66 0.45
CA LEU A 67 4.15 -5.82 0.87
C LEU A 67 4.22 -5.74 2.39
N ALA A 68 3.09 -5.43 3.02
CA ALA A 68 2.87 -5.54 4.45
C ALA A 68 1.64 -6.43 4.68
N GLY A 69 1.87 -7.62 5.16
CA GLY A 69 0.83 -8.62 5.37
C GLY A 69 -0.05 -8.35 6.58
N GLY A 70 -0.99 -9.22 6.81
CA GLY A 70 -1.94 -9.18 7.91
C GLY A 70 -3.13 -10.06 7.66
N THR A 71 -4.14 -9.91 8.51
CA THR A 71 -5.39 -10.65 8.43
C THR A 71 -6.48 -9.80 7.81
N MET A 72 -6.93 -10.20 6.63
CA MET A 72 -7.98 -9.54 5.88
C MET A 72 -9.26 -10.34 5.92
N LYS A 73 -10.36 -9.71 6.30
CA LYS A 73 -11.70 -10.28 6.14
C LYS A 73 -12.31 -9.73 4.85
N ILE A 74 -12.66 -10.62 3.94
CA ILE A 74 -13.41 -10.27 2.73
C ILE A 74 -14.87 -10.65 2.98
N GLN A 75 -15.72 -9.65 3.01
CA GLN A 75 -17.14 -9.82 3.31
C GLN A 75 -17.98 -9.41 2.11
N ASP A 76 -18.87 -10.32 1.67
CA ASP A 76 -19.78 -10.01 0.58
C ASP A 76 -21.01 -9.22 1.06
N ASP A 77 -21.83 -8.76 0.10
CA ASP A 77 -23.04 -7.98 0.36
C ASP A 77 -24.20 -8.79 1.01
N SER A 78 -24.07 -10.12 1.09
CA SER A 78 -24.98 -10.98 1.86
C SER A 78 -24.57 -11.14 3.34
N GLY A 79 -23.39 -10.66 3.72
CA GLY A 79 -22.81 -10.80 5.05
C GLY A 79 -21.93 -12.04 5.23
N GLN A 80 -21.77 -12.88 4.20
CA GLN A 80 -20.82 -13.99 4.23
C GLN A 80 -19.39 -13.46 4.12
N SER A 81 -18.45 -14.08 4.83
CA SER A 81 -17.08 -13.63 4.86
C SER A 81 -16.08 -14.79 4.80
N GLU A 82 -14.89 -14.46 4.28
CA GLU A 82 -13.71 -15.29 4.27
C GLU A 82 -12.56 -14.56 4.94
N ILE A 83 -11.71 -15.31 5.64
CA ILE A 83 -10.50 -14.78 6.27
C ILE A 83 -9.29 -15.17 5.44
N HIS A 84 -8.50 -14.17 5.04
CA HIS A 84 -7.25 -14.34 4.33
C HIS A 84 -6.08 -13.91 5.21
N GLN A 85 -5.12 -14.81 5.40
CA GLN A 85 -3.86 -14.54 6.08
C GLN A 85 -2.80 -14.25 5.01
N TRP A 86 -2.41 -13.00 4.89
CA TRP A 86 -1.37 -12.62 3.94
C TRP A 86 -0.04 -12.38 4.64
N GLN A 87 1.00 -13.05 4.15
CA GLN A 87 2.35 -12.92 4.67
C GLN A 87 3.17 -11.97 3.79
N SER A 88 3.84 -11.02 4.40
CA SER A 88 4.74 -10.08 3.68
C SER A 88 5.72 -10.84 2.78
N GLY A 89 5.85 -10.38 1.53
CA GLY A 89 6.72 -10.97 0.53
C GLY A 89 6.14 -12.17 -0.22
N LYS A 90 4.90 -12.60 0.06
CA LYS A 90 4.23 -13.70 -0.65
C LYS A 90 3.18 -13.20 -1.64
N ALA A 91 2.92 -14.04 -2.65
CA ALA A 91 1.91 -13.80 -3.67
C ALA A 91 0.78 -14.82 -3.54
N TYR A 92 -0.43 -14.38 -3.88
CA TYR A 92 -1.66 -15.16 -3.77
C TYR A 92 -2.51 -14.98 -5.02
N TRP A 93 -3.22 -16.02 -5.41
CA TRP A 93 -4.18 -15.97 -6.49
C TRP A 93 -5.59 -15.79 -5.94
N LEU A 94 -6.34 -14.83 -6.49
CA LEU A 94 -7.77 -14.66 -6.22
C LEU A 94 -8.55 -14.73 -7.54
N PRO A 95 -9.59 -15.58 -7.61
CA PRO A 95 -10.43 -15.67 -8.80
C PRO A 95 -11.32 -14.42 -8.96
N SER A 96 -11.96 -14.30 -10.15
CA SER A 96 -13.01 -13.31 -10.35
C SER A 96 -14.18 -13.54 -9.40
N ASN A 97 -14.90 -12.46 -9.07
CA ASN A 97 -16.11 -12.59 -8.27
C ASN A 97 -17.26 -13.18 -9.09
N PRO A 98 -18.16 -13.95 -8.46
CA PRO A 98 -19.40 -14.36 -9.10
C PRO A 98 -20.19 -13.14 -9.61
N PRO A 99 -20.94 -13.27 -10.73
CA PRO A 99 -21.79 -12.20 -11.23
C PRO A 99 -22.74 -11.67 -10.18
N GLY A 100 -22.86 -10.33 -10.08
CA GLY A 100 -23.78 -9.66 -9.15
C GLY A 100 -23.32 -9.61 -7.69
N THR A 101 -22.17 -10.20 -7.34
CA THR A 101 -21.64 -10.19 -5.98
C THR A 101 -20.68 -9.04 -5.77
N LEU A 102 -20.90 -8.23 -4.74
CA LEU A 102 -19.99 -7.21 -4.27
C LEU A 102 -19.33 -7.68 -2.98
N HIS A 103 -18.11 -7.24 -2.72
CA HIS A 103 -17.43 -7.47 -1.45
C HIS A 103 -16.68 -6.22 -0.97
N GLN A 104 -16.37 -6.21 0.30
CA GLN A 104 -15.48 -5.22 0.90
C GLN A 104 -14.32 -5.93 1.60
N ASP A 105 -13.17 -5.25 1.64
CA ASP A 105 -11.97 -5.73 2.30
C ASP A 105 -11.83 -5.01 3.64
N ILE A 106 -11.79 -5.79 4.71
CA ILE A 106 -11.74 -5.28 6.08
C ILE A 106 -10.46 -5.79 6.75
N ASN A 107 -9.58 -4.87 7.09
CA ASN A 107 -8.40 -5.21 7.90
C ASN A 107 -8.83 -5.41 9.35
N ILE A 108 -8.77 -6.65 9.82
CA ILE A 108 -9.13 -7.01 11.19
C ILE A 108 -7.94 -7.09 12.14
N GLY A 109 -6.75 -6.70 11.67
CA GLY A 109 -5.54 -6.56 12.49
C GLY A 109 -5.36 -5.16 13.06
N GLU A 110 -4.16 -4.90 13.57
CA GLU A 110 -3.81 -3.64 14.24
C GLU A 110 -2.90 -2.72 13.41
N LYS A 111 -2.33 -3.25 12.31
CA LYS A 111 -1.40 -2.54 11.43
C LYS A 111 -1.98 -2.42 10.03
N PRO A 112 -1.60 -1.39 9.25
CA PRO A 112 -1.97 -1.30 7.86
C PRO A 112 -1.55 -2.54 7.06
N ILE A 113 -2.42 -3.00 6.17
CA ILE A 113 -2.10 -4.02 5.17
C ILE A 113 -1.83 -3.30 3.86
N GLU A 114 -0.70 -3.62 3.23
CA GLU A 114 -0.32 -3.08 1.93
C GLU A 114 -0.09 -4.21 0.94
N VAL A 115 -0.76 -4.14 -0.20
CA VAL A 115 -0.63 -5.14 -1.26
C VAL A 115 -0.53 -4.48 -2.63
N ILE A 116 0.24 -5.11 -3.52
CA ILE A 116 0.12 -4.85 -4.96
C ILE A 116 -0.90 -5.82 -5.52
N VAL A 117 -1.84 -5.30 -6.28
CA VAL A 117 -2.84 -6.08 -7.00
C VAL A 117 -2.53 -6.03 -8.48
N VAL A 118 -2.40 -7.20 -9.11
CA VAL A 118 -2.23 -7.36 -10.55
C VAL A 118 -3.46 -8.06 -11.09
N GLU A 119 -4.38 -7.31 -11.67
CA GLU A 119 -5.59 -7.83 -12.29
C GLU A 119 -5.33 -8.18 -13.76
N LEU A 120 -5.69 -9.39 -14.15
CA LEU A 120 -5.47 -9.92 -15.50
C LEU A 120 -6.66 -9.57 -16.40
N GLN A 121 -6.52 -8.60 -17.28
CA GLN A 121 -7.64 -8.04 -18.04
C GLN A 121 -8.21 -8.98 -19.12
N ASN A 122 -7.44 -9.95 -19.60
CA ASN A 122 -7.83 -10.90 -20.64
C ASN A 122 -8.18 -12.29 -20.11
N ALA A 123 -8.10 -12.54 -18.81
CA ALA A 123 -8.49 -13.78 -18.16
C ALA A 123 -9.93 -13.72 -17.66
N LYS A 124 -10.64 -14.88 -17.77
CA LYS A 124 -12.01 -15.04 -17.24
C LYS A 124 -12.00 -15.89 -15.97
#